data_c021b7d97a2c1526312b5eec4b2bcd8f
#
_entry.id   c021b7d97a2c1526312b5eec4b2bcd8f
#
_cell.length_a   1.000
_cell.length_b   1.000
_cell.length_c   1.000
_cell.angle_alpha   90.00
_cell.angle_beta   90.00
_cell.angle_gamma   90.00
#
_symmetry.space_group_name_H-M   'P 1'
#
loop_
_entity.id
_entity.type
_entity.pdbx_description
1 polymer ?
#
loop_
_entity_poly.entity_id
_entity_poly.type
_entity_poly.pdbx_seq_one_letter_code
_entity_poly.pdbx_strand_id
1 'polypeptide(L)'
;MSTSRNIQHIHGYYSPDDLFGKIIEGLDKLGKDLANVTLDDLQPVDEFHIRGDTATRELIRLAEFTPDMHILDVGCGIGGSTRRLSRETGCRATGVDLSDVYIDTANRLTQLLDMQERVAFHACSALELPFEDNFFDGVWSLQMNMNVEDKLSWLRETCRVLKPGGRAVFYEVCGNRNSPLYFPVPWAQDGSMSYLLSPELFREAMRAAGFVIEVWNDKTDLAQKAFANAK
;
A
#
# COMPACT_ATOMS: atom_id res chain seq x y z
N MET A 1 15.71 -3.36 -20.94
CA MET A 1 15.11 -2.12 -21.52
C MET A 1 13.58 -1.99 -21.28
N SER A 2 12.85 -3.07 -20.97
CA SER A 2 11.40 -3.06 -20.66
C SER A 2 11.10 -2.42 -19.31
N THR A 3 11.81 -2.80 -18.26
CA THR A 3 11.58 -2.40 -16.87
C THR A 3 11.65 -0.88 -16.63
N SER A 4 12.62 -0.20 -17.25
CA SER A 4 12.80 1.26 -17.10
C SER A 4 11.66 2.08 -17.73
N ARG A 5 11.06 1.60 -18.83
CA ARG A 5 9.90 2.29 -19.46
C ARG A 5 8.63 2.12 -18.64
N ASN A 6 8.42 0.93 -18.07
CA ASN A 6 7.27 0.66 -17.19
C ASN A 6 7.32 1.50 -15.92
N ILE A 7 8.47 1.62 -15.29
CA ILE A 7 8.66 2.46 -14.11
C ILE A 7 8.29 3.93 -14.41
N GLN A 8 8.71 4.48 -15.54
CA GLN A 8 8.37 5.85 -15.94
C GLN A 8 6.87 6.04 -16.23
N HIS A 9 6.19 5.03 -16.80
CA HIS A 9 4.74 5.08 -17.04
C HIS A 9 3.92 5.04 -15.75
N ILE A 10 4.28 4.17 -14.81
CA ILE A 10 3.64 4.09 -13.49
C ILE A 10 3.83 5.41 -12.74
N HIS A 11 5.04 5.95 -12.73
CA HIS A 11 5.36 7.23 -12.10
C HIS A 11 4.51 8.39 -12.65
N GLY A 12 4.36 8.50 -13.98
CA GLY A 12 3.56 9.54 -14.61
C GLY A 12 2.05 9.44 -14.36
N TYR A 13 1.52 8.22 -14.15
CA TYR A 13 0.11 7.99 -13.91
C TYR A 13 -0.32 8.40 -12.48
N TYR A 14 0.56 8.18 -11.49
CA TYR A 14 0.28 8.43 -10.07
C TYR A 14 0.89 9.73 -9.52
N SER A 15 1.44 10.62 -10.35
CA SER A 15 2.14 11.83 -9.88
C SER A 15 1.50 13.12 -10.40
N PRO A 16 0.33 13.53 -9.89
CA PRO A 16 -0.20 14.86 -10.16
C PRO A 16 0.66 15.91 -9.45
N ASP A 17 1.05 16.98 -10.16
CA ASP A 17 1.75 18.12 -9.57
C ASP A 17 1.00 18.66 -8.35
N ASP A 18 1.74 18.94 -7.25
CA ASP A 18 1.23 19.47 -5.97
C ASP A 18 0.02 18.73 -5.38
N LEU A 19 0.16 17.41 -5.21
CA LEU A 19 -0.89 16.58 -4.59
C LEU A 19 -1.20 17.03 -3.17
N PHE A 20 -0.18 17.35 -2.36
CA PHE A 20 -0.39 17.83 -1.00
C PHE A 20 -1.23 19.11 -0.95
N GLY A 21 -0.90 20.11 -1.78
CA GLY A 21 -1.67 21.37 -1.85
C GLY A 21 -3.13 21.13 -2.20
N LYS A 22 -3.42 20.22 -3.15
CA LYS A 22 -4.79 19.84 -3.50
C LYS A 22 -5.54 19.17 -2.34
N ILE A 23 -4.87 18.35 -1.54
CA ILE A 23 -5.48 17.74 -0.35
C ILE A 23 -5.81 18.82 0.69
N ILE A 24 -4.88 19.73 0.98
CA ILE A 24 -5.10 20.82 1.94
C ILE A 24 -6.25 21.74 1.48
N GLU A 25 -6.28 22.11 0.20
CA GLU A 25 -7.39 22.90 -0.38
C GLU A 25 -8.72 22.15 -0.28
N GLY A 26 -8.71 20.82 -0.47
CA GLY A 26 -9.89 19.97 -0.28
C GLY A 26 -10.41 19.99 1.16
N LEU A 27 -9.52 19.87 2.13
CA LEU A 27 -9.85 19.92 3.56
C LEU A 27 -10.44 21.30 3.94
N ASP A 28 -9.83 22.39 3.47
CA ASP A 28 -10.31 23.76 3.70
C ASP A 28 -11.74 23.96 3.13
N LYS A 29 -11.98 23.52 1.89
CA LYS A 29 -13.32 23.54 1.26
C LYS A 29 -14.36 22.73 2.03
N LEU A 30 -13.95 21.68 2.73
CA LEU A 30 -14.82 20.89 3.62
C LEU A 30 -14.99 21.52 5.01
N GLY A 31 -14.39 22.68 5.25
CA GLY A 31 -14.46 23.42 6.52
C GLY A 31 -13.68 22.74 7.66
N LYS A 32 -12.64 21.94 7.33
CA LYS A 32 -11.81 21.30 8.34
C LYS A 32 -10.84 22.30 8.95
N ASP A 33 -10.59 22.17 10.25
CA ASP A 33 -9.57 22.96 10.95
C ASP A 33 -8.17 22.46 10.58
N LEU A 34 -7.48 23.19 9.70
CA LEU A 34 -6.15 22.82 9.24
C LEU A 34 -5.08 22.83 10.34
N ALA A 35 -5.34 23.50 11.48
CA ALA A 35 -4.43 23.47 12.63
C ALA A 35 -4.61 22.20 13.49
N ASN A 36 -5.71 21.48 13.34
CA ASN A 36 -6.05 20.30 14.13
C ASN A 36 -6.55 19.16 13.25
N VAL A 37 -5.92 18.93 12.10
CA VAL A 37 -6.27 17.83 11.20
C VAL A 37 -6.08 16.47 11.88
N THR A 38 -7.02 15.57 11.69
CA THR A 38 -6.98 14.20 12.23
C THR A 38 -6.83 13.17 11.13
N LEU A 39 -6.48 11.93 11.48
CA LEU A 39 -6.48 10.80 10.53
C LEU A 39 -7.86 10.56 9.90
N ASP A 40 -8.93 10.83 10.65
CA ASP A 40 -10.28 10.65 10.15
C ASP A 40 -10.69 11.75 9.14
N ASP A 41 -10.10 12.95 9.25
CA ASP A 41 -10.27 14.00 8.23
C ASP A 41 -9.58 13.65 6.91
N LEU A 42 -8.46 12.95 6.97
CA LEU A 42 -7.73 12.49 5.79
C LEU A 42 -8.27 11.18 5.18
N GLN A 43 -9.11 10.44 5.89
CA GLN A 43 -9.64 9.14 5.45
C GLN A 43 -10.11 9.11 3.99
N PRO A 44 -10.83 10.13 3.45
CA PRO A 44 -11.31 10.09 2.06
C PRO A 44 -10.20 10.03 0.99
N VAL A 45 -8.99 10.46 1.33
CA VAL A 45 -7.82 10.45 0.43
C VAL A 45 -6.78 9.42 0.86
N ASP A 46 -6.67 9.11 2.14
CA ASP A 46 -5.68 8.21 2.72
C ASP A 46 -5.99 6.72 2.48
N GLU A 47 -7.26 6.37 2.36
CA GLU A 47 -7.73 4.99 2.29
C GLU A 47 -8.24 4.65 0.88
N PHE A 48 -7.46 5.04 -0.14
CA PHE A 48 -7.80 4.85 -1.56
C PHE A 48 -7.56 3.42 -2.05
N HIS A 49 -8.05 2.45 -1.30
CA HIS A 49 -8.07 1.04 -1.69
C HIS A 49 -9.46 0.45 -1.46
N ILE A 50 -9.71 -0.73 -2.01
CA ILE A 50 -11.02 -1.39 -1.92
C ILE A 50 -11.39 -1.58 -0.45
N ARG A 51 -12.60 -1.14 -0.07
CA ARG A 51 -13.17 -1.13 1.28
C ARG A 51 -12.54 -0.12 2.26
N GLY A 52 -11.54 0.65 1.83
CA GLY A 52 -10.95 1.75 2.60
C GLY A 52 -10.62 1.40 4.05
N ASP A 53 -10.82 2.33 4.96
CA ASP A 53 -10.58 2.20 6.40
C ASP A 53 -11.13 0.91 7.05
N THR A 54 -12.25 0.40 6.54
CA THR A 54 -12.82 -0.86 7.03
C THR A 54 -11.87 -2.05 6.78
N ALA A 55 -11.22 -2.10 5.61
CA ALA A 55 -10.25 -3.14 5.30
C ALA A 55 -8.97 -2.95 6.12
N THR A 56 -8.46 -1.72 6.22
CA THR A 56 -7.27 -1.38 7.01
C THR A 56 -7.44 -1.84 8.46
N ARG A 57 -8.55 -1.48 9.13
CA ARG A 57 -8.81 -1.88 10.52
C ARG A 57 -9.01 -3.39 10.69
N GLU A 58 -9.63 -4.06 9.73
CA GLU A 58 -9.75 -5.53 9.74
C GLU A 58 -8.36 -6.17 9.69
N LEU A 59 -7.49 -5.71 8.80
CA LEU A 59 -6.14 -6.22 8.63
C LEU A 59 -5.24 -5.91 9.84
N ILE A 60 -5.35 -4.73 10.44
CA ILE A 60 -4.62 -4.36 11.68
C ILE A 60 -4.91 -5.38 12.79
N ARG A 61 -6.19 -5.80 12.96
CA ARG A 61 -6.54 -6.80 13.98
C ARG A 61 -5.96 -8.19 13.67
N LEU A 62 -5.84 -8.54 12.38
CA LEU A 62 -5.26 -9.82 11.95
C LEU A 62 -3.73 -9.83 12.00
N ALA A 63 -3.11 -8.66 11.85
CA ALA A 63 -1.66 -8.50 11.82
C ALA A 63 -1.01 -8.83 13.17
N GLU A 64 -1.69 -8.54 14.27
CA GLU A 64 -1.18 -8.70 15.64
C GLU A 64 0.17 -7.99 15.88
N PHE A 65 0.37 -6.86 15.19
CA PHE A 65 1.57 -6.04 15.39
C PHE A 65 1.51 -5.32 16.73
N THR A 66 2.67 -5.18 17.39
CA THR A 66 2.81 -4.63 18.74
C THR A 66 3.62 -3.34 18.75
N PRO A 67 3.57 -2.52 19.83
CA PRO A 67 4.24 -1.22 19.88
C PRO A 67 5.76 -1.26 19.77
N ASP A 68 6.39 -2.38 20.07
CA ASP A 68 7.84 -2.59 19.99
C ASP A 68 8.32 -3.00 18.59
N MET A 69 7.40 -3.30 17.68
CA MET A 69 7.71 -3.71 16.32
C MET A 69 8.03 -2.53 15.39
N HIS A 70 8.82 -2.82 14.36
CA HIS A 70 9.07 -1.94 13.21
C HIS A 70 8.51 -2.60 11.95
N ILE A 71 7.53 -1.97 11.33
CA ILE A 71 6.78 -2.50 10.20
C ILE A 71 7.17 -1.77 8.91
N LEU A 72 7.39 -2.53 7.82
CA LEU A 72 7.56 -1.99 6.47
C LEU A 72 6.22 -2.03 5.72
N ASP A 73 5.78 -0.89 5.21
CA ASP A 73 4.66 -0.80 4.26
C ASP A 73 5.19 -0.66 2.84
N VAL A 74 4.98 -1.68 2.00
CA VAL A 74 5.49 -1.74 0.63
C VAL A 74 4.39 -1.32 -0.34
N GLY A 75 4.62 -0.23 -1.07
CA GLY A 75 3.62 0.42 -1.92
C GLY A 75 2.67 1.29 -1.09
N CYS A 76 3.22 2.09 -0.19
CA CYS A 76 2.48 2.85 0.81
C CYS A 76 1.63 4.01 0.25
N GLY A 77 1.81 4.39 -1.03
CA GLY A 77 1.16 5.56 -1.61
C GLY A 77 1.45 6.83 -0.81
N ILE A 78 0.41 7.58 -0.47
CA ILE A 78 0.54 8.78 0.39
C ILE A 78 0.53 8.47 1.89
N GLY A 79 0.67 7.20 2.29
CA GLY A 79 0.94 6.76 3.65
C GLY A 79 -0.26 6.65 4.59
N GLY A 80 -1.48 6.66 4.08
CA GLY A 80 -2.69 6.62 4.90
C GLY A 80 -2.78 5.38 5.78
N SER A 81 -2.73 4.19 5.18
CA SER A 81 -2.75 2.91 5.90
C SER A 81 -1.57 2.75 6.84
N THR A 82 -0.38 3.25 6.46
CA THR A 82 0.83 3.24 7.30
C THR A 82 0.64 4.06 8.58
N ARG A 83 0.10 5.29 8.45
CA ARG A 83 -0.20 6.15 9.60
C ARG A 83 -1.28 5.54 10.49
N ARG A 84 -2.35 5.00 9.90
CA ARG A 84 -3.43 4.30 10.63
C ARG A 84 -2.88 3.11 11.40
N LEU A 85 -2.09 2.26 10.75
CA LEU A 85 -1.43 1.12 11.38
C LEU A 85 -0.62 1.54 12.61
N SER A 86 0.29 2.51 12.45
CA SER A 86 1.13 3.02 13.55
C SER A 86 0.32 3.63 14.68
N ARG A 87 -0.75 4.38 14.37
CA ARG A 87 -1.62 5.00 15.38
C ARG A 87 -2.36 3.95 16.21
N GLU A 88 -2.89 2.91 15.59
CA GLU A 88 -3.73 1.92 16.28
C GLU A 88 -2.92 0.86 17.03
N THR A 89 -1.74 0.48 16.51
CA THR A 89 -0.88 -0.53 17.15
C THR A 89 0.20 0.05 18.05
N GLY A 90 0.56 1.32 17.85
CA GLY A 90 1.69 1.97 18.52
C GLY A 90 3.06 1.62 17.92
N CYS A 91 3.12 0.76 16.89
CA CYS A 91 4.36 0.34 16.24
C CYS A 91 5.07 1.50 15.51
N ARG A 92 6.36 1.34 15.23
CA ARG A 92 7.05 2.16 14.24
C ARG A 92 6.74 1.63 12.84
N ALA A 93 6.58 2.53 11.87
CA ALA A 93 6.32 2.14 10.50
C ALA A 93 7.22 2.91 9.52
N THR A 94 7.71 2.21 8.52
CA THR A 94 8.42 2.80 7.38
C THR A 94 7.63 2.45 6.13
N GLY A 95 7.17 3.44 5.37
CA GLY A 95 6.51 3.25 4.10
C GLY A 95 7.49 3.47 2.93
N VAL A 96 7.33 2.68 1.88
CA VAL A 96 8.07 2.86 0.63
C VAL A 96 7.11 2.87 -0.56
N ASP A 97 7.38 3.77 -1.50
CA ASP A 97 6.67 3.86 -2.77
C ASP A 97 7.62 4.31 -3.87
N LEU A 98 7.30 4.00 -5.11
CA LEU A 98 8.10 4.40 -6.27
C LEU A 98 7.96 5.90 -6.60
N SER A 99 6.84 6.53 -6.21
CA SER A 99 6.49 7.91 -6.55
C SER A 99 7.07 8.90 -5.54
N ASP A 100 8.05 9.72 -5.97
CA ASP A 100 8.60 10.82 -5.17
C ASP A 100 7.50 11.79 -4.71
N VAL A 101 6.50 12.06 -5.56
CA VAL A 101 5.37 12.96 -5.23
C VAL A 101 4.49 12.36 -4.13
N TYR A 102 4.27 11.04 -4.14
CA TYR A 102 3.54 10.38 -3.07
C TYR A 102 4.32 10.40 -1.77
N ILE A 103 5.62 10.16 -1.82
CA ILE A 103 6.49 10.18 -0.64
C ILE A 103 6.62 11.58 -0.05
N ASP A 104 6.78 12.63 -0.87
CA ASP A 104 6.73 14.02 -0.37
C ASP A 104 5.40 14.31 0.32
N THR A 105 4.29 13.97 -0.33
CA THR A 105 2.94 14.12 0.22
C THR A 105 2.78 13.36 1.53
N ALA A 106 3.21 12.09 1.58
CA ALA A 106 3.15 11.24 2.76
C ALA A 106 3.91 11.84 3.95
N ASN A 107 5.13 12.34 3.73
CA ASN A 107 5.94 12.98 4.76
C ASN A 107 5.28 14.27 5.28
N ARG A 108 4.75 15.11 4.40
CA ARG A 108 4.07 16.36 4.77
C ARG A 108 2.78 16.11 5.55
N LEU A 109 1.96 15.14 5.12
CA LEU A 109 0.75 14.74 5.86
C LEU A 109 1.09 14.13 7.22
N THR A 110 2.18 13.37 7.32
CA THR A 110 2.65 12.78 8.57
C THR A 110 3.13 13.85 9.55
N GLN A 111 3.81 14.89 9.05
CA GLN A 111 4.21 16.06 9.85
C GLN A 111 2.98 16.86 10.31
N LEU A 112 1.97 17.04 9.45
CA LEU A 112 0.71 17.72 9.81
C LEU A 112 -0.03 17.02 10.96
N LEU A 113 0.17 15.69 11.09
CA LEU A 113 -0.45 14.85 12.14
C LEU A 113 0.45 14.61 13.36
N ASP A 114 1.63 15.25 13.45
CA ASP A 114 2.63 15.04 14.49
C ASP A 114 3.03 13.56 14.69
N MET A 115 3.17 12.80 13.57
CA MET A 115 3.50 11.38 13.61
C MET A 115 4.92 11.04 13.13
N GLN A 116 5.76 12.02 12.78
CA GLN A 116 7.09 11.86 12.18
C GLN A 116 8.11 11.14 13.09
N GLU A 117 7.87 11.06 14.40
CA GLU A 117 8.72 10.32 15.34
C GLU A 117 8.55 8.79 15.20
N ARG A 118 7.43 8.33 14.61
CA ARG A 118 7.09 6.90 14.48
C ARG A 118 6.93 6.44 13.05
N VAL A 119 6.62 7.34 12.12
CA VAL A 119 6.31 7.02 10.74
C VAL A 119 7.22 7.80 9.82
N ALA A 120 7.92 7.10 8.93
CA ALA A 120 8.80 7.68 7.92
C ALA A 120 8.52 7.09 6.54
N PHE A 121 8.83 7.84 5.47
CA PHE A 121 8.60 7.39 4.10
C PHE A 121 9.83 7.65 3.23
N HIS A 122 10.10 6.69 2.32
CA HIS A 122 11.24 6.75 1.39
C HIS A 122 10.81 6.36 -0.02
N ALA A 123 11.28 7.13 -1.01
CA ALA A 123 11.08 6.80 -2.41
C ALA A 123 12.08 5.72 -2.84
N CYS A 124 11.58 4.54 -3.19
CA CYS A 124 12.41 3.47 -3.72
C CYS A 124 11.58 2.43 -4.47
N SER A 125 12.28 1.57 -5.22
CA SER A 125 11.67 0.42 -5.87
C SER A 125 11.45 -0.72 -4.88
N ALA A 126 10.27 -1.33 -4.90
CA ALA A 126 10.00 -2.56 -4.15
C ALA A 126 10.79 -3.79 -4.66
N LEU A 127 11.39 -3.68 -5.86
CA LEU A 127 12.23 -4.72 -6.44
C LEU A 127 13.69 -4.67 -5.92
N GLU A 128 14.06 -3.59 -5.22
CA GLU A 128 15.40 -3.37 -4.67
C GLU A 128 15.26 -2.45 -3.44
N LEU A 129 14.93 -3.04 -2.29
CA LEU A 129 14.69 -2.30 -1.05
C LEU A 129 16.03 -1.90 -0.40
N PRO A 130 16.22 -0.61 -0.03
CA PRO A 130 17.48 -0.11 0.52
C PRO A 130 17.64 -0.41 2.02
N PHE A 131 17.23 -1.59 2.45
CA PHE A 131 17.30 -2.04 3.83
C PHE A 131 18.12 -3.32 3.95
N GLU A 132 18.69 -3.55 5.12
CA GLU A 132 19.43 -4.76 5.44
C GLU A 132 18.51 -5.98 5.52
N ASP A 133 19.08 -7.18 5.37
CA ASP A 133 18.36 -8.43 5.60
C ASP A 133 17.85 -8.50 7.04
N ASN A 134 16.66 -9.04 7.22
CA ASN A 134 16.06 -9.26 8.54
C ASN A 134 15.94 -7.99 9.40
N PHE A 135 15.61 -6.88 8.78
CA PHE A 135 15.52 -5.58 9.45
C PHE A 135 14.16 -5.33 10.10
N PHE A 136 13.06 -5.68 9.44
CA PHE A 136 11.70 -5.41 9.90
C PHE A 136 11.07 -6.58 10.66
N ASP A 137 10.28 -6.27 11.69
CA ASP A 137 9.52 -7.26 12.46
C ASP A 137 8.28 -7.74 11.72
N GLY A 138 7.72 -6.89 10.85
CA GLY A 138 6.58 -7.21 10.01
C GLY A 138 6.59 -6.46 8.70
N VAL A 139 5.78 -6.94 7.76
CA VAL A 139 5.53 -6.31 6.46
C VAL A 139 4.03 -6.14 6.26
N TRP A 140 3.69 -5.02 5.62
CA TRP A 140 2.36 -4.61 5.25
C TRP A 140 2.34 -4.20 3.77
N SER A 141 1.35 -4.62 2.98
CA SER A 141 1.22 -4.19 1.58
C SER A 141 -0.24 -4.26 1.14
N LEU A 142 -0.78 -3.15 0.66
CA LEU A 142 -2.16 -3.04 0.23
C LEU A 142 -2.27 -2.60 -1.23
N GLN A 143 -2.86 -3.46 -2.05
CA GLN A 143 -3.21 -3.19 -3.45
C GLN A 143 -2.06 -2.65 -4.31
N MET A 144 -0.90 -3.25 -4.17
CA MET A 144 0.28 -2.96 -4.97
C MET A 144 0.49 -3.99 -6.10
N ASN A 145 0.11 -5.26 -5.85
CA ASN A 145 0.36 -6.39 -6.75
C ASN A 145 0.01 -6.10 -8.21
N MET A 146 -1.10 -5.41 -8.48
CA MET A 146 -1.58 -5.17 -9.84
C MET A 146 -0.60 -4.42 -10.74
N ASN A 147 0.25 -3.56 -10.17
CA ASN A 147 1.21 -2.74 -10.90
C ASN A 147 2.63 -3.32 -10.95
N VAL A 148 2.92 -4.40 -10.23
CA VAL A 148 4.23 -5.04 -10.23
C VAL A 148 4.30 -6.13 -11.29
N GLU A 149 5.17 -5.99 -12.28
CA GLU A 149 5.39 -7.02 -13.31
C GLU A 149 6.17 -8.21 -12.74
N ASP A 150 7.32 -7.97 -12.12
CA ASP A 150 8.17 -8.99 -11.50
C ASP A 150 7.76 -9.26 -10.05
N LYS A 151 6.73 -10.08 -9.89
CA LYS A 151 6.20 -10.48 -8.57
C LYS A 151 7.24 -11.20 -7.72
N LEU A 152 8.07 -12.02 -8.35
CA LEU A 152 9.00 -12.86 -7.62
C LEU A 152 10.12 -12.05 -7.00
N SER A 153 10.67 -11.08 -7.73
CA SER A 153 11.68 -10.16 -7.19
C SER A 153 11.10 -9.29 -6.08
N TRP A 154 9.91 -8.71 -6.26
CA TRP A 154 9.22 -7.97 -5.21
C TRP A 154 9.02 -8.80 -3.94
N LEU A 155 8.46 -9.99 -4.06
CA LEU A 155 8.18 -10.86 -2.91
C LEU A 155 9.46 -11.37 -2.25
N ARG A 156 10.54 -11.62 -3.00
CA ARG A 156 11.86 -12.01 -2.46
C ARG A 156 12.50 -10.87 -1.68
N GLU A 157 12.48 -9.65 -2.21
CA GLU A 157 12.98 -8.48 -1.49
C GLU A 157 12.19 -8.23 -0.20
N THR A 158 10.86 -8.32 -0.29
CA THR A 158 9.99 -8.23 0.89
C THR A 158 10.31 -9.30 1.93
N CYS A 159 10.57 -10.55 1.50
CA CYS A 159 10.96 -11.63 2.40
C CYS A 159 12.38 -11.45 2.96
N ARG A 160 13.31 -10.92 2.17
CA ARG A 160 14.71 -10.66 2.58
C ARG A 160 14.81 -9.69 3.75
N VAL A 161 14.05 -8.60 3.68
CA VAL A 161 14.07 -7.56 4.73
C VAL A 161 13.25 -7.92 5.96
N LEU A 162 12.37 -8.93 5.88
CA LEU A 162 11.57 -9.43 6.99
C LEU A 162 12.41 -10.36 7.88
N LYS A 163 12.36 -10.17 9.18
CA LYS A 163 13.02 -11.06 10.15
C LYS A 163 12.48 -12.49 10.07
N PRO A 164 13.29 -13.52 10.33
CA PRO A 164 12.81 -14.89 10.48
C PRO A 164 11.68 -14.95 11.53
N GLY A 165 10.56 -15.57 11.16
CA GLY A 165 9.37 -15.63 12.00
C GLY A 165 8.54 -14.34 12.03
N GLY A 166 8.98 -13.29 11.32
CA GLY A 166 8.20 -12.07 11.13
C GLY A 166 6.94 -12.31 10.31
N ARG A 167 5.93 -11.50 10.51
CA ARG A 167 4.62 -11.63 9.85
C ARG A 167 4.47 -10.64 8.69
N ALA A 168 3.96 -11.11 7.55
CA ALA A 168 3.60 -10.28 6.40
C ALA A 168 2.09 -10.30 6.18
N VAL A 169 1.50 -9.13 5.96
CA VAL A 169 0.08 -8.94 5.64
C VAL A 169 -0.05 -8.34 4.25
N PHE A 170 -0.75 -9.04 3.38
CA PHE A 170 -1.05 -8.60 2.02
C PHE A 170 -2.56 -8.49 1.82
N TYR A 171 -3.03 -7.41 1.23
CA TYR A 171 -4.40 -7.23 0.78
C TYR A 171 -4.42 -6.82 -0.68
N GLU A 172 -4.65 -7.78 -1.58
CA GLU A 172 -4.31 -7.64 -2.97
C GLU A 172 -5.48 -7.96 -3.92
N VAL A 173 -5.53 -7.28 -5.05
CA VAL A 173 -6.41 -7.62 -6.16
C VAL A 173 -5.78 -8.75 -6.95
N CYS A 174 -6.51 -9.85 -7.11
CA CYS A 174 -6.13 -10.96 -7.99
C CYS A 174 -7.00 -10.99 -9.24
N GLY A 175 -6.42 -11.43 -10.36
CA GLY A 175 -7.12 -11.59 -11.61
C GLY A 175 -7.92 -12.89 -11.68
N ASN A 176 -8.93 -12.90 -12.52
CA ASN A 176 -9.64 -14.11 -12.91
C ASN A 176 -9.40 -14.36 -14.40
N ARG A 177 -8.82 -15.50 -14.73
CA ARG A 177 -8.53 -15.88 -16.14
C ARG A 177 -9.78 -15.90 -17.03
N ASN A 178 -10.96 -16.08 -16.43
CA ASN A 178 -12.24 -16.17 -17.14
C ASN A 178 -12.99 -14.83 -17.23
N SER A 179 -12.44 -13.76 -16.64
CA SER A 179 -13.06 -12.44 -16.64
C SER A 179 -12.07 -11.41 -17.19
N PRO A 180 -12.23 -10.99 -18.45
CA PRO A 180 -11.37 -9.95 -19.00
C PRO A 180 -11.56 -8.63 -18.24
N LEU A 181 -10.47 -7.88 -18.07
CA LEU A 181 -10.54 -6.51 -17.55
C LEU A 181 -11.05 -5.58 -18.64
N TYR A 182 -11.94 -4.68 -18.26
CA TYR A 182 -12.38 -3.57 -19.09
C TYR A 182 -11.70 -2.30 -18.59
N PHE A 183 -10.84 -1.73 -19.39
CA PHE A 183 -10.09 -0.52 -19.09
C PHE A 183 -10.91 0.75 -19.40
N PRO A 184 -10.67 1.89 -18.67
CA PRO A 184 -9.70 2.03 -17.59
C PRO A 184 -10.17 1.34 -16.28
N VAL A 185 -9.19 0.86 -15.51
CA VAL A 185 -9.40 0.39 -14.13
C VAL A 185 -8.73 1.36 -13.16
N PRO A 186 -9.05 1.34 -11.85
CA PRO A 186 -8.48 2.31 -10.90
C PRO A 186 -6.96 2.37 -10.85
N TRP A 187 -6.26 1.31 -11.23
CA TRP A 187 -4.79 1.20 -11.20
C TRP A 187 -4.13 1.23 -12.57
N ALA A 188 -4.91 1.27 -13.69
CA ALA A 188 -4.34 1.26 -15.02
C ALA A 188 -5.31 1.81 -16.07
N GLN A 189 -4.78 2.60 -17.00
CA GLN A 189 -5.55 3.11 -18.15
C GLN A 189 -5.79 2.02 -19.20
N ASP A 190 -4.83 1.13 -19.36
CA ASP A 190 -4.86 0.03 -20.31
C ASP A 190 -4.09 -1.20 -19.78
N GLY A 191 -4.00 -2.26 -20.57
CA GLY A 191 -3.38 -3.51 -20.17
C GLY A 191 -1.86 -3.46 -20.00
N SER A 192 -1.17 -2.41 -20.41
CA SER A 192 0.29 -2.29 -20.34
C SER A 192 0.82 -2.06 -18.92
N MET A 193 -0.07 -1.67 -18.00
CA MET A 193 0.24 -1.38 -16.60
C MET A 193 -0.45 -2.31 -15.60
N SER A 194 -1.11 -3.37 -16.08
CA SER A 194 -1.89 -4.29 -15.24
C SER A 194 -1.35 -5.71 -15.33
N TYR A 195 -0.76 -6.18 -14.26
CA TYR A 195 -0.04 -7.47 -14.17
C TYR A 195 -0.70 -8.43 -13.17
N LEU A 196 -2.02 -8.55 -13.20
CA LEU A 196 -2.75 -9.41 -12.27
C LEU A 196 -2.39 -10.88 -12.43
N LEU A 197 -2.14 -11.55 -11.31
CA LEU A 197 -2.08 -13.00 -11.22
C LEU A 197 -3.41 -13.56 -10.70
N SER A 198 -3.71 -14.83 -11.03
CA SER A 198 -4.78 -15.53 -10.33
C SER A 198 -4.39 -15.78 -8.87
N PRO A 199 -5.37 -15.99 -7.97
CA PRO A 199 -5.09 -16.31 -6.56
C PRO A 199 -4.12 -17.48 -6.38
N GLU A 200 -4.20 -18.50 -7.27
CA GLU A 200 -3.33 -19.68 -7.23
C GLU A 200 -1.89 -19.29 -7.57
N LEU A 201 -1.68 -18.58 -8.67
CA LEU A 201 -0.34 -18.15 -9.11
C LEU A 201 0.29 -17.17 -8.11
N PHE A 202 -0.50 -16.31 -7.48
CA PHE A 202 0.01 -15.40 -6.46
C PHE A 202 0.47 -16.18 -5.21
N ARG A 203 -0.31 -17.18 -4.76
CA ARG A 203 0.13 -18.08 -3.67
C ARG A 203 1.40 -18.87 -4.02
N GLU A 204 1.52 -19.32 -5.26
CA GLU A 204 2.74 -20.01 -5.73
C GLU A 204 3.95 -19.06 -5.69
N ALA A 205 3.80 -17.82 -6.16
CA ALA A 205 4.86 -16.81 -6.12
C ALA A 205 5.29 -16.48 -4.68
N MET A 206 4.33 -16.33 -3.74
CA MET A 206 4.63 -16.11 -2.32
C MET A 206 5.46 -17.27 -1.73
N ARG A 207 5.06 -18.51 -1.98
CA ARG A 207 5.82 -19.68 -1.51
C ARG A 207 7.22 -19.77 -2.13
N ALA A 208 7.32 -19.47 -3.43
CA ALA A 208 8.61 -19.45 -4.14
C ALA A 208 9.56 -18.33 -3.66
N ALA A 209 9.00 -17.28 -3.06
CA ALA A 209 9.75 -16.20 -2.41
C ALA A 209 10.16 -16.52 -0.97
N GLY A 210 9.64 -17.58 -0.34
CA GLY A 210 9.99 -18.01 1.01
C GLY A 210 8.89 -17.82 2.07
N PHE A 211 7.73 -17.29 1.70
CA PHE A 211 6.62 -17.12 2.65
C PHE A 211 5.89 -18.43 2.95
N VAL A 212 5.50 -18.60 4.21
CA VAL A 212 4.52 -19.59 4.64
C VAL A 212 3.16 -18.91 4.75
N ILE A 213 2.18 -19.37 4.00
CA ILE A 213 0.83 -18.78 4.02
C ILE A 213 0.04 -19.40 5.16
N GLU A 214 -0.16 -18.66 6.22
CA GLU A 214 -0.94 -19.09 7.39
C GLU A 214 -2.45 -18.89 7.19
N VAL A 215 -2.83 -17.75 6.60
CA VAL A 215 -4.22 -17.37 6.39
C VAL A 215 -4.41 -16.90 4.94
N TRP A 216 -5.47 -17.37 4.31
CA TRP A 216 -5.91 -16.90 3.00
C TRP A 216 -7.41 -16.65 3.02
N ASN A 217 -7.82 -15.40 2.92
CA ASN A 217 -9.22 -14.99 2.93
C ASN A 217 -9.62 -14.39 1.59
N ASP A 218 -10.58 -14.98 0.89
CA ASP A 218 -11.21 -14.36 -0.27
C ASP A 218 -12.25 -13.33 0.19
N LYS A 219 -12.05 -12.06 -0.19
CA LYS A 219 -12.93 -10.93 0.14
C LYS A 219 -13.68 -10.39 -1.07
N THR A 220 -13.73 -11.14 -2.17
CA THR A 220 -14.34 -10.72 -3.45
C THR A 220 -15.80 -10.26 -3.26
N ASP A 221 -16.62 -11.00 -2.53
CA ASP A 221 -18.02 -10.63 -2.30
C ASP A 221 -18.15 -9.30 -1.52
N LEU A 222 -17.26 -9.07 -0.55
CA LEU A 222 -17.25 -7.81 0.21
C LEU A 222 -16.77 -6.64 -0.65
N ALA A 223 -15.79 -6.87 -1.52
CA ALA A 223 -15.31 -5.88 -2.48
C ALA A 223 -16.43 -5.48 -3.46
N GLN A 224 -17.14 -6.45 -4.03
CA GLN A 224 -18.27 -6.19 -4.95
C GLN A 224 -19.39 -5.39 -4.28
N LYS A 225 -19.74 -5.72 -3.04
CA LYS A 225 -20.73 -4.96 -2.25
C LYS A 225 -20.28 -3.53 -1.99
N ALA A 226 -18.99 -3.30 -1.69
CA ALA A 226 -18.45 -1.96 -1.51
C ALA A 226 -18.58 -1.10 -2.78
N PHE A 227 -18.25 -1.64 -3.95
CA PHE A 227 -18.44 -0.96 -5.23
C PHE A 227 -19.91 -0.70 -5.56
N ALA A 228 -20.82 -1.61 -5.24
CA ALA A 228 -22.26 -1.42 -5.47
C ALA A 228 -22.85 -0.30 -4.62
N ASN A 229 -22.32 -0.06 -3.42
CA ASN A 229 -22.75 0.97 -2.47
C ASN A 229 -22.09 2.35 -2.71
N ALA A 230 -21.04 2.42 -3.52
CA ALA A 230 -20.33 3.67 -3.84
C ALA A 230 -21.00 4.49 -4.98
N LYS A 231 -22.24 4.18 -5.34
CA LYS A 231 -23.02 4.87 -6.38
C LYS A 231 -23.84 6.05 -5.84
#